data_eb2959800b6b013f951a975d65779ee1
#
_entry.id   eb2959800b6b013f951a975d65779ee1
#
_cell.length_a   1.000
_cell.length_b   1.000
_cell.length_c   1.000
_cell.angle_alpha   90.00
_cell.angle_beta   90.00
_cell.angle_gamma   90.00
#
_symmetry.space_group_name_H-M   'P 1'
#
loop_
_entity.id
_entity.type
_entity.pdbx_description
1 polymer ?
#
loop_
_entity_poly.entity_id
_entity_poly.type
_entity_poly.pdbx_seq_one_letter_code
_entity_poly.pdbx_strand_id
1 'polypeptide(L)'
;GREKDLIIISGRNIWPQDLENLAEQQPEIRTGDASAFSVTGPEGQERAVMMVQCRQSDEQKRAGLRERLHGLVSEEFGIDCLIELVPRNTLPRTTSGKLSRSGARKEYLKRIKAEQATELNESLYTSAFRQQAI
;
A
#
# COMPACT_ATOMS: atom_id res chain seq x y z
N GLY A 1 16.10 -10.73 -2.33
CA GLY A 1 15.68 -10.09 -1.14
C GLY A 1 16.41 -10.56 0.09
N ARG A 2 16.23 -9.83 1.14
CA ARG A 2 16.81 -10.18 2.44
C ARG A 2 15.75 -10.87 3.29
N GLU A 3 16.18 -11.78 4.15
CA GLU A 3 15.28 -12.51 5.04
C GLU A 3 14.40 -11.57 5.87
N LYS A 4 14.92 -10.42 6.30
CA LYS A 4 14.17 -9.45 7.09
C LYS A 4 13.03 -8.79 6.32
N ASP A 5 13.04 -8.88 4.99
CA ASP A 5 11.98 -8.31 4.16
C ASP A 5 10.89 -9.35 3.85
N LEU A 6 11.11 -10.62 4.22
CA LEU A 6 10.15 -11.69 3.97
C LEU A 6 8.83 -11.39 4.64
N ILE A 7 7.76 -11.52 3.89
CA ILE A 7 6.40 -11.32 4.39
C ILE A 7 5.81 -12.66 4.76
N ILE A 8 5.36 -12.80 6.01
CA ILE A 8 4.81 -14.05 6.50
C ILE A 8 3.35 -13.81 6.88
N ILE A 9 2.42 -14.40 6.13
CA ILE A 9 0.99 -14.23 6.36
C ILE A 9 0.33 -15.60 6.41
N SER A 10 -0.31 -15.92 7.53
CA SER A 10 -1.01 -17.20 7.74
C SER A 10 -0.13 -18.40 7.38
N GLY A 11 1.14 -18.35 7.80
CA GLY A 11 2.11 -19.42 7.55
C GLY A 11 2.70 -19.42 6.15
N ARG A 12 2.33 -18.50 5.29
CA ARG A 12 2.87 -18.40 3.93
C ARG A 12 4.03 -17.43 3.89
N ASN A 13 5.13 -17.86 3.29
CA ASN A 13 6.31 -17.05 3.09
C ASN A 13 6.24 -16.40 1.71
N ILE A 14 6.21 -15.08 1.66
CA ILE A 14 6.07 -14.33 0.41
C ILE A 14 7.20 -13.34 0.30
N TRP A 15 7.95 -13.45 -0.79
CA TRP A 15 9.03 -12.53 -1.06
C TRP A 15 8.48 -11.24 -1.67
N PRO A 16 8.86 -10.07 -1.12
CA PRO A 16 8.38 -8.79 -1.68
C PRO A 16 8.67 -8.63 -3.16
N GLN A 17 9.80 -9.14 -3.62
CA GLN A 17 10.18 -9.04 -5.03
C GLN A 17 9.17 -9.74 -5.94
N ASP A 18 8.60 -10.86 -5.51
CA ASP A 18 7.62 -11.58 -6.30
C ASP A 18 6.34 -10.77 -6.47
N LEU A 19 5.91 -10.06 -5.42
CA LEU A 19 4.76 -9.17 -5.50
C LEU A 19 5.07 -7.99 -6.42
N GLU A 20 6.25 -7.41 -6.29
CA GLU A 20 6.68 -6.28 -7.12
C GLU A 20 6.74 -6.68 -8.59
N ASN A 21 7.27 -7.86 -8.89
CA ASN A 21 7.34 -8.38 -10.26
C ASN A 21 5.96 -8.55 -10.87
N LEU A 22 5.01 -9.05 -10.10
CA LEU A 22 3.63 -9.19 -10.57
C LEU A 22 3.03 -7.83 -10.95
N ALA A 23 3.23 -6.82 -10.12
CA ALA A 23 2.76 -5.47 -10.40
C ALA A 23 3.41 -4.91 -11.66
N GLU A 24 4.71 -5.10 -11.82
CA GLU A 24 5.47 -4.57 -12.95
C GLU A 24 5.10 -5.22 -14.29
N GLN A 25 4.41 -6.35 -14.28
CA GLN A 25 3.90 -6.97 -15.51
C GLN A 25 2.72 -6.21 -16.10
N GLN A 26 2.10 -5.32 -15.31
CA GLN A 26 0.97 -4.54 -15.78
C GLN A 26 1.46 -3.38 -16.66
N PRO A 27 0.78 -3.12 -17.80
CA PRO A 27 1.25 -2.09 -18.73
C PRO A 27 1.28 -0.68 -18.14
N GLU A 28 0.47 -0.42 -17.13
CA GLU A 28 0.40 0.90 -16.49
C GLU A 28 1.56 1.16 -15.53
N ILE A 29 2.34 0.13 -15.20
CA ILE A 29 3.37 0.21 -14.16
C ILE A 29 4.74 0.00 -14.77
N ARG A 30 5.65 0.93 -14.52
CA ARG A 30 7.03 0.81 -14.99
C ARG A 30 7.82 -0.09 -14.06
N THR A 31 8.82 -0.75 -14.62
CA THR A 31 9.80 -1.51 -13.85
C THR A 31 10.45 -0.60 -12.80
N GLY A 32 10.46 -1.05 -11.56
CA GLY A 32 11.05 -0.31 -10.45
C GLY A 32 10.09 0.65 -9.75
N ASP A 33 8.81 0.68 -10.14
CA ASP A 33 7.83 1.58 -9.54
C ASP A 33 6.89 0.90 -8.54
N ALA A 34 7.17 -0.34 -8.16
CA ALA A 34 6.39 -1.05 -7.14
C ALA A 34 7.28 -1.41 -5.95
N SER A 35 6.74 -1.29 -4.75
CA SER A 35 7.46 -1.66 -3.53
C SER A 35 6.50 -2.36 -2.58
N ALA A 36 6.83 -3.60 -2.20
CA ALA A 36 6.01 -4.42 -1.32
C ALA A 36 6.68 -4.59 0.03
N PHE A 37 5.87 -4.60 1.07
CA PHE A 37 6.34 -4.72 2.45
C PHE A 37 5.18 -5.19 3.33
N SER A 38 5.47 -5.45 4.59
CA SER A 38 4.43 -5.79 5.56
C SER A 38 4.29 -4.70 6.61
N VAL A 39 3.09 -4.61 7.16
CA VAL A 39 2.79 -3.75 8.31
C VAL A 39 2.02 -4.58 9.34
N THR A 40 2.07 -4.13 10.59
CA THR A 40 1.32 -4.77 11.66
C THR A 40 -0.06 -4.12 11.76
N GLY A 41 -1.10 -4.94 11.67
CA GLY A 41 -2.47 -4.47 11.80
C GLY A 41 -2.87 -4.19 13.25
N PRO A 42 -4.09 -3.66 13.48
CA PRO A 42 -4.54 -3.25 14.83
C PRO A 42 -4.57 -4.40 15.84
N GLU A 43 -4.77 -5.62 15.37
CA GLU A 43 -4.82 -6.80 16.23
C GLU A 43 -3.52 -7.59 16.28
N GLY A 44 -2.42 -6.98 15.83
CA GLY A 44 -1.11 -7.59 15.81
C GLY A 44 -0.84 -8.51 14.63
N GLN A 45 -1.80 -8.62 13.69
CA GLN A 45 -1.62 -9.46 12.50
C GLN A 45 -0.74 -8.77 11.46
N GLU A 46 0.04 -9.56 10.73
CA GLU A 46 0.85 -9.05 9.65
C GLU A 46 0.00 -8.88 8.39
N ARG A 47 0.15 -7.75 7.72
CA ARG A 47 -0.56 -7.43 6.47
C ARG A 47 0.43 -7.08 5.39
N ALA A 48 0.17 -7.57 4.18
CA ALA A 48 0.95 -7.20 3.01
C ALA A 48 0.42 -5.90 2.41
N VAL A 49 1.34 -5.02 2.03
CA VAL A 49 1.03 -3.76 1.37
C VAL A 49 1.95 -3.62 0.16
N MET A 50 1.41 -3.11 -0.92
CA MET A 50 2.21 -2.76 -2.08
C MET A 50 1.89 -1.33 -2.48
N MET A 51 2.91 -0.47 -2.47
CA MET A 51 2.80 0.89 -2.99
C MET A 51 3.30 0.90 -4.42
N VAL A 52 2.51 1.49 -5.29
CA VAL A 52 2.80 1.50 -6.73
C VAL A 52 2.75 2.94 -7.21
N GLN A 53 3.85 3.40 -7.80
CA GLN A 53 3.89 4.70 -8.45
C GLN A 53 3.26 4.59 -9.83
N CYS A 54 2.27 5.43 -10.11
CA CYS A 54 1.51 5.35 -11.34
C CYS A 54 1.10 6.76 -11.77
N ARG A 55 1.20 7.02 -13.07
CA ARG A 55 0.82 8.31 -13.65
C ARG A 55 -0.68 8.46 -13.87
N GLN A 56 -1.43 7.37 -13.80
CA GLN A 56 -2.86 7.41 -14.08
C GLN A 56 -3.60 8.33 -13.10
N SER A 57 -4.29 9.31 -13.62
CA SER A 57 -5.06 10.27 -12.81
C SER A 57 -6.56 10.02 -12.85
N ASP A 58 -7.05 9.24 -13.80
CA ASP A 58 -8.47 8.87 -13.88
C ASP A 58 -8.84 7.94 -12.74
N GLU A 59 -9.78 8.37 -11.90
CA GLU A 59 -10.14 7.61 -10.69
C GLU A 59 -10.72 6.23 -11.00
N GLN A 60 -11.51 6.10 -12.06
CA GLN A 60 -12.05 4.81 -12.45
C GLN A 60 -10.97 3.86 -12.92
N LYS A 61 -10.01 4.35 -13.68
CA LYS A 61 -8.87 3.54 -14.14
C LYS A 61 -7.96 3.15 -12.98
N ARG A 62 -7.77 4.07 -12.03
CA ARG A 62 -7.00 3.79 -10.80
C ARG A 62 -7.68 2.69 -9.98
N ALA A 63 -8.98 2.79 -9.78
CA ALA A 63 -9.75 1.78 -9.05
C ALA A 63 -9.68 0.43 -9.76
N GLY A 64 -9.80 0.42 -11.08
CA GLY A 64 -9.68 -0.81 -11.87
C GLY A 64 -8.31 -1.46 -11.73
N LEU A 65 -7.25 -0.66 -11.74
CA LEU A 65 -5.89 -1.17 -11.55
C LEU A 65 -5.70 -1.75 -10.15
N ARG A 66 -6.20 -1.07 -9.12
CA ARG A 66 -6.14 -1.58 -7.74
C ARG A 66 -6.86 -2.93 -7.62
N GLU A 67 -8.06 -3.02 -8.16
CA GLU A 67 -8.83 -4.27 -8.14
C GLU A 67 -8.12 -5.39 -8.88
N ARG A 68 -7.56 -5.08 -10.03
CA ARG A 68 -6.82 -6.07 -10.82
C ARG A 68 -5.61 -6.59 -10.05
N LEU A 69 -4.82 -5.71 -9.48
CA LEU A 69 -3.65 -6.09 -8.70
C LEU A 69 -4.04 -6.90 -7.46
N HIS A 70 -5.07 -6.46 -6.76
CA HIS A 70 -5.57 -7.18 -5.59
C HIS A 70 -5.99 -8.60 -5.96
N GLY A 71 -6.74 -8.74 -7.06
CA GLY A 71 -7.21 -10.04 -7.54
C GLY A 71 -6.06 -10.95 -7.96
N LEU A 72 -5.07 -10.40 -8.68
CA LEU A 72 -3.92 -11.18 -9.13
C LEU A 72 -3.08 -11.68 -7.95
N VAL A 73 -2.87 -10.84 -6.95
CA VAL A 73 -2.13 -11.25 -5.75
C VAL A 73 -2.89 -12.31 -4.99
N SER A 74 -4.20 -12.13 -4.83
CA SER A 74 -5.04 -13.11 -4.14
C SER A 74 -5.01 -14.46 -4.85
N GLU A 75 -5.10 -14.45 -6.17
CA GLU A 75 -5.11 -15.67 -6.98
C GLU A 75 -3.77 -16.38 -6.94
N GLU A 76 -2.68 -15.64 -7.09
CA GLU A 76 -1.34 -16.24 -7.20
C GLU A 76 -0.73 -16.58 -5.85
N PHE A 77 -0.91 -15.72 -4.86
CA PHE A 77 -0.27 -15.88 -3.56
C PHE A 77 -1.22 -16.31 -2.44
N GLY A 78 -2.53 -16.25 -2.68
CA GLY A 78 -3.52 -16.64 -1.68
C GLY A 78 -3.62 -15.71 -0.49
N ILE A 79 -3.29 -14.45 -0.66
CA ILE A 79 -3.33 -13.45 0.42
C ILE A 79 -4.08 -12.20 -0.01
N ASP A 80 -4.56 -11.45 0.97
CA ASP A 80 -5.02 -10.09 0.77
C ASP A 80 -3.81 -9.16 0.81
N CYS A 81 -3.66 -8.35 -0.23
CA CYS A 81 -2.61 -7.34 -0.27
C CYS A 81 -3.25 -5.98 -0.48
N LEU A 82 -2.96 -5.05 0.41
CA LEU A 82 -3.42 -3.68 0.25
C LEU A 82 -2.61 -3.01 -0.86
N ILE A 83 -3.31 -2.41 -1.81
CA ILE A 83 -2.68 -1.75 -2.95
C ILE A 83 -2.89 -0.24 -2.81
N GLU A 84 -1.78 0.51 -2.77
CA GLU A 84 -1.81 1.96 -2.68
C GLU A 84 -1.14 2.55 -3.90
N LEU A 85 -1.91 3.26 -4.73
CA LEU A 85 -1.37 3.94 -5.90
C LEU A 85 -0.97 5.36 -5.52
N VAL A 86 0.26 5.73 -5.85
CA VAL A 86 0.78 7.06 -5.54
C VAL A 86 1.38 7.70 -6.79
N PRO A 87 1.46 9.04 -6.83
CA PRO A 87 2.11 9.71 -7.95
C PRO A 87 3.58 9.34 -8.04
N ARG A 88 4.16 9.50 -9.22
CA ARG A 88 5.58 9.28 -9.43
C ARG A 88 6.39 10.24 -8.57
N ASN A 89 7.58 9.79 -8.20
CA ASN A 89 8.50 10.53 -7.33
C ASN A 89 8.00 10.75 -5.91
N THR A 90 7.01 9.96 -5.47
CA THR A 90 6.52 9.98 -4.09
C THR A 90 7.42 9.15 -3.18
N LEU A 91 7.91 8.01 -3.68
CA LEU A 91 8.64 7.06 -2.86
C LEU A 91 10.15 7.27 -2.95
N PRO A 92 10.86 7.17 -1.82
CA PRO A 92 12.31 7.34 -1.83
C PRO A 92 13.02 6.18 -2.51
N ARG A 93 14.17 6.47 -3.09
CA ARG A 93 15.03 5.47 -3.73
C ARG A 93 16.31 5.30 -2.96
N THR A 94 16.89 4.10 -3.06
CA THR A 94 18.22 3.81 -2.50
C THR A 94 19.29 4.41 -3.41
N THR A 95 20.53 4.36 -2.95
CA THR A 95 21.68 4.83 -3.75
C THR A 95 21.84 4.06 -5.05
N SER A 96 21.34 2.81 -5.12
CA SER A 96 21.37 2.01 -6.34
C SER A 96 20.22 2.33 -7.30
N GLY A 97 19.34 3.28 -6.96
CA GLY A 97 18.23 3.72 -7.81
C GLY A 97 16.95 2.91 -7.68
N LYS A 98 16.94 1.90 -6.80
CA LYS A 98 15.74 1.10 -6.55
C LYS A 98 14.88 1.75 -5.46
N LEU A 99 13.57 1.49 -5.49
CA LEU A 99 12.71 1.97 -4.42
C LEU A 99 13.12 1.36 -3.08
N SER A 100 13.12 2.19 -2.04
CA SER A 100 13.42 1.73 -0.69
C SER A 100 12.15 1.15 -0.06
N ARG A 101 12.16 -0.13 0.29
CA ARG A 101 11.02 -0.77 0.95
C ARG A 101 10.76 -0.17 2.32
N SER A 102 11.81 0.11 3.08
CA SER A 102 11.64 0.76 4.37
C SER A 102 11.11 2.18 4.25
N GLY A 103 11.55 2.91 3.23
CA GLY A 103 11.03 4.26 2.94
C GLY A 103 9.57 4.23 2.50
N ALA A 104 9.21 3.27 1.66
CA ALA A 104 7.82 3.10 1.23
C ALA A 104 6.92 2.75 2.42
N ARG A 105 7.38 1.88 3.30
CA ARG A 105 6.64 1.50 4.51
C ARG A 105 6.41 2.71 5.41
N LYS A 106 7.42 3.54 5.60
CA LYS A 106 7.30 4.78 6.40
C LYS A 106 6.28 5.73 5.78
N GLU A 107 6.31 5.88 4.47
CA GLU A 107 5.36 6.75 3.76
C GLU A 107 3.93 6.22 3.90
N TYR A 108 3.74 4.91 3.77
CA TYR A 108 2.43 4.29 3.94
C TYR A 108 1.88 4.53 5.34
N LEU A 109 2.68 4.29 6.38
CA LEU A 109 2.28 4.48 7.78
C LEU A 109 1.95 5.95 8.07
N LYS A 110 2.68 6.86 7.47
CA LYS A 110 2.43 8.29 7.59
C LYS A 110 1.07 8.68 6.98
N ARG A 111 0.74 8.11 5.82
CA ARG A 111 -0.54 8.35 5.16
C ARG A 111 -1.72 7.81 5.98
N ILE A 112 -1.57 6.63 6.55
CA ILE A 112 -2.61 6.05 7.41
C ILE A 112 -2.84 6.92 8.64
N LYS A 113 -1.80 7.41 9.29
CA LYS A 113 -1.94 8.30 10.45
C LYS A 113 -2.66 9.59 10.07
N ALA A 114 -2.36 10.15 8.91
CA ALA A 114 -3.02 11.35 8.42
C ALA A 114 -4.51 11.10 8.16
N GLU A 115 -4.86 9.98 7.55
CA GLU A 115 -6.24 9.59 7.31
C GLU A 115 -7.01 9.40 8.61
N GLN A 116 -6.41 8.71 9.58
CA GLN A 116 -7.02 8.46 10.88
C GLN A 116 -7.25 9.77 11.64
N ALA A 117 -6.29 10.69 11.58
CA ALA A 117 -6.42 12.01 12.21
C ALA A 117 -7.56 12.82 11.59
N THR A 118 -7.68 12.78 10.26
CA THR A 118 -8.77 13.44 9.54
C THR A 118 -10.12 12.87 9.93
N GLU A 119 -10.25 11.56 9.95
CA GLU A 119 -11.48 10.87 10.35
C GLU A 119 -11.88 11.22 11.78
N LEU A 120 -10.92 11.25 12.70
CA LEU A 120 -11.16 11.61 14.08
C LEU A 120 -11.64 13.05 14.20
N ASN A 121 -11.00 13.98 13.51
CA ASN A 121 -11.37 15.38 13.51
C ASN A 121 -12.80 15.58 12.96
N GLU A 122 -13.14 14.90 11.87
CA GLU A 122 -14.49 14.96 11.30
C GLU A 122 -15.52 14.40 12.27
N SER A 123 -15.22 13.30 12.94
CA SER A 123 -16.10 12.69 13.92
C SER A 123 -16.33 13.62 15.11
N LEU A 124 -15.30 14.25 15.63
CA LEU A 124 -15.40 15.21 16.73
C LEU A 124 -16.20 16.43 16.32
N TYR A 125 -15.98 16.94 15.13
CA TYR A 125 -16.74 18.10 14.61
C TYR A 125 -18.22 17.78 14.49
N THR A 126 -18.56 16.64 13.93
CA THR A 126 -19.94 16.19 13.77
C THR A 126 -20.62 16.04 15.13
N SER A 127 -19.95 15.48 16.11
CA SER A 127 -20.47 15.30 17.45
C SER A 127 -20.75 16.65 18.15
N ALA A 128 -19.79 17.58 18.04
CA ALA A 128 -19.97 18.93 18.61
C ALA A 128 -21.12 19.68 17.94
N PHE A 129 -21.27 19.56 16.62
CA PHE A 129 -22.34 20.19 15.86
C PHE A 129 -23.69 19.64 16.29
N ARG A 130 -23.80 18.34 16.51
CA ARG A 130 -25.06 17.72 16.99
C ARG A 130 -25.47 18.26 18.36
N GLN A 131 -24.50 18.44 19.25
CA GLN A 131 -24.78 19.00 20.59
C GLN A 131 -25.30 20.44 20.52
N GLN A 132 -24.80 21.22 19.56
CA GLN A 132 -25.24 22.59 19.38
C GLN A 132 -26.63 22.70 18.74
N ALA A 133 -27.06 21.68 18.02
CA ALA A 133 -28.35 21.66 17.35
C ALA A 133 -29.55 21.37 18.28
N ILE A 134 -29.31 21.03 19.52
CA ILE A 134 -30.32 20.80 20.53
C ILE A 134 -30.61 22.13 21.26
#